data_cd74571e627c935bf0cf10179f8ef485
#
_entry.id   cd74571e627c935bf0cf10179f8ef485
#
_cell.length_a   1.000
_cell.length_b   1.000
_cell.length_c   1.000
_cell.angle_alpha   90.00
_cell.angle_beta   90.00
_cell.angle_gamma   90.00
#
_symmetry.space_group_name_H-M   'P 1'
#
loop_
_entity.id
_entity.type
_entity.pdbx_description
1 polymer ?
#
loop_
_entity_poly.entity_id
_entity_poly.type
_entity_poly.pdbx_seq_one_letter_code
_entity_poly.pdbx_strand_id
1 'polypeptide(L)'
;ACDSAIWNGNIYTTTGIYIDTLQTVNGCDSIVTMDLTINNSIAINDTILACDSAVWNGSMYSISGTYIDTLQTIHGCDSIVTMDMTINYSIQTTDSLVACDSAEWNGSMYFASGIYVDTLQTINGCDSIVTMDITINNSNVGFDTLIGYNILIWNGNAYDSSGTYIDTLQNSYGCDSIVTLDLTMFYTVYSSDSLVACDSAIWNGNTYNNTGIYTDTLTAINGADSIVTMDMTINYSIKTYASLVACDVATWNGISYTTSGIYTQLFQTINGCDSTVSNEITINNSTTTFDVQSSCDEYLWN
;
A
#
# COMPACT_ATOMS: atom_id res chain seq x y z
N ALA A 1 -18.75 -9.25 91.60
CA ALA A 1 -18.14 -10.37 90.89
C ALA A 1 -18.54 -10.31 89.42
N CYS A 2 -17.85 -11.02 88.57
CA CYS A 2 -18.18 -11.16 87.17
C CYS A 2 -18.86 -12.50 86.93
N ASP A 3 -20.00 -12.48 86.25
CA ASP A 3 -20.85 -13.59 85.78
C ASP A 3 -21.37 -14.47 86.92
N SER A 4 -20.56 -14.76 87.93
CA SER A 4 -20.94 -15.54 89.06
C SER A 4 -20.06 -15.29 90.28
N ALA A 5 -20.57 -15.64 91.46
CA ALA A 5 -19.78 -15.68 92.74
C ALA A 5 -20.14 -16.96 93.47
N ILE A 6 -19.11 -17.50 94.21
CA ILE A 6 -19.29 -18.62 95.12
C ILE A 6 -19.30 -18.08 96.52
N TRP A 7 -20.36 -18.40 97.30
CA TRP A 7 -20.44 -18.05 98.68
C TRP A 7 -21.09 -19.21 99.47
N ASN A 8 -20.46 -19.60 100.52
CA ASN A 8 -20.83 -20.75 101.36
C ASN A 8 -21.14 -22.03 100.53
N GLY A 9 -20.36 -22.29 99.46
CA GLY A 9 -20.48 -23.46 98.60
C GLY A 9 -21.57 -23.39 97.57
N ASN A 10 -22.35 -22.30 97.45
CA ASN A 10 -23.38 -22.06 96.45
C ASN A 10 -22.89 -21.08 95.40
N ILE A 11 -23.29 -21.28 94.15
CA ILE A 11 -23.01 -20.40 93.02
C ILE A 11 -24.17 -19.42 92.81
N TYR A 12 -23.87 -18.13 92.78
CA TYR A 12 -24.82 -17.04 92.51
C TYR A 12 -24.48 -16.36 91.20
N THR A 13 -25.48 -16.21 90.36
CA THR A 13 -25.37 -15.62 89.03
C THR A 13 -26.17 -14.33 88.89
N THR A 14 -26.83 -13.87 89.89
CA THR A 14 -27.63 -12.66 89.95
C THR A 14 -27.29 -11.73 91.10
N THR A 15 -27.40 -10.45 90.86
CA THR A 15 -27.25 -9.43 91.89
C THR A 15 -28.39 -9.55 92.88
N GLY A 16 -28.10 -9.49 94.20
CA GLY A 16 -29.08 -9.56 95.19
C GLY A 16 -28.46 -9.68 96.64
N ILE A 17 -29.38 -9.61 97.65
CA ILE A 17 -29.04 -9.87 99.03
C ILE A 17 -29.36 -11.34 99.32
N TYR A 18 -28.36 -12.07 99.69
CA TYR A 18 -28.43 -13.50 100.03
C TYR A 18 -28.23 -13.69 101.47
N ILE A 19 -29.04 -14.56 102.11
CA ILE A 19 -29.01 -14.88 103.51
C ILE A 19 -28.75 -16.37 103.66
N ASP A 20 -27.79 -16.69 104.54
CA ASP A 20 -27.50 -18.06 104.84
C ASP A 20 -27.44 -18.25 106.40
N THR A 21 -27.75 -19.44 106.86
CA THR A 21 -27.75 -19.76 108.28
C THR A 21 -26.67 -20.78 108.50
N LEU A 22 -25.66 -20.33 109.19
CA LEU A 22 -24.50 -21.15 109.63
C LEU A 22 -24.68 -21.56 111.09
N GLN A 23 -24.25 -22.76 111.44
CA GLN A 23 -24.23 -23.18 112.82
C GLN A 23 -22.88 -22.82 113.44
N THR A 24 -22.97 -22.21 114.61
CA THR A 24 -21.79 -21.96 115.46
C THR A 24 -21.29 -23.25 116.10
N VAL A 25 -20.07 -23.28 116.54
CA VAL A 25 -19.45 -24.42 117.31
C VAL A 25 -20.26 -24.86 118.52
N ASN A 26 -21.17 -23.99 119.01
CA ASN A 26 -22.03 -24.29 120.19
C ASN A 26 -23.47 -24.67 119.73
N GLY A 27 -23.71 -24.90 118.42
CA GLY A 27 -24.99 -25.33 117.83
C GLY A 27 -26.07 -24.25 117.69
N CYS A 28 -25.73 -22.99 117.90
CA CYS A 28 -26.64 -21.88 117.64
C CYS A 28 -26.57 -21.45 116.22
N ASP A 29 -27.67 -21.08 115.60
CA ASP A 29 -27.75 -20.54 114.25
C ASP A 29 -27.15 -19.12 114.21
N SER A 30 -26.31 -18.88 113.22
CA SER A 30 -25.75 -17.58 112.88
C SER A 30 -26.25 -17.17 111.46
N ILE A 31 -27.00 -16.09 111.33
CA ILE A 31 -27.50 -15.56 110.13
C ILE A 31 -26.41 -14.67 109.53
N VAL A 32 -25.95 -15.01 108.29
CA VAL A 32 -25.00 -14.20 107.52
C VAL A 32 -25.70 -13.68 106.32
N THR A 33 -25.57 -12.38 106.06
CA THR A 33 -26.10 -11.70 104.91
C THR A 33 -25.00 -11.24 104.01
N MET A 34 -25.10 -11.55 102.77
CA MET A 34 -24.20 -11.05 101.69
C MET A 34 -24.98 -10.16 100.73
N ASP A 35 -24.47 -8.95 100.52
CA ASP A 35 -24.90 -8.09 99.43
C ASP A 35 -23.99 -8.35 98.19
N LEU A 36 -24.54 -8.96 97.18
CA LEU A 36 -23.78 -9.38 96.02
C LEU A 36 -24.18 -8.59 94.77
N THR A 37 -23.21 -7.96 94.09
CA THR A 37 -23.36 -7.36 92.78
C THR A 37 -22.66 -8.26 91.75
N ILE A 38 -23.41 -8.76 90.77
CA ILE A 38 -22.90 -9.49 89.62
C ILE A 38 -22.97 -8.60 88.42
N ASN A 39 -21.81 -8.34 87.79
CA ASN A 39 -21.65 -7.71 86.52
C ASN A 39 -21.45 -8.80 85.48
N ASN A 40 -22.06 -8.66 84.31
CA ASN A 40 -21.97 -9.69 83.26
C ASN A 40 -20.91 -9.37 82.22
N SER A 41 -20.20 -10.40 81.83
CA SER A 41 -19.41 -10.37 80.61
C SER A 41 -20.35 -10.19 79.42
N ILE A 42 -19.86 -9.52 78.39
CA ILE A 42 -20.64 -9.26 77.16
C ILE A 42 -19.94 -9.97 75.96
N ALA A 43 -20.67 -10.72 75.19
CA ALA A 43 -20.21 -11.24 73.91
C ALA A 43 -20.79 -10.39 72.77
N ILE A 44 -19.94 -9.82 71.95
CA ILE A 44 -20.32 -8.99 70.81
C ILE A 44 -19.76 -9.65 69.56
N ASN A 45 -20.61 -9.80 68.55
CA ASN A 45 -20.24 -10.21 67.19
C ASN A 45 -20.40 -9.00 66.25
N ASP A 46 -19.35 -8.67 65.51
CA ASP A 46 -19.35 -7.58 64.56
C ASP A 46 -18.70 -8.03 63.26
N THR A 47 -18.93 -7.30 62.14
CA THR A 47 -18.46 -7.64 60.83
C THR A 47 -17.79 -6.44 60.20
N ILE A 48 -16.66 -6.67 59.50
CA ILE A 48 -15.98 -5.67 58.69
C ILE A 48 -15.83 -6.23 57.27
N LEU A 49 -16.24 -5.42 56.27
CA LEU A 49 -15.90 -5.59 54.87
C LEU A 49 -14.94 -4.47 54.45
N ALA A 50 -13.75 -4.82 54.01
CA ALA A 50 -12.74 -3.85 53.62
C ALA A 50 -11.95 -4.28 52.38
N CYS A 51 -11.22 -3.33 51.82
CA CYS A 51 -10.31 -3.58 50.71
C CYS A 51 -8.87 -3.55 51.20
N ASP A 52 -8.10 -4.57 50.79
CA ASP A 52 -6.67 -4.79 51.08
C ASP A 52 -6.33 -4.96 52.55
N SER A 53 -6.89 -4.18 53.44
CA SER A 53 -6.71 -4.29 54.86
C SER A 53 -7.78 -3.57 55.70
N ALA A 54 -7.94 -3.94 56.92
CA ALA A 54 -8.76 -3.27 57.91
C ALA A 54 -7.97 -3.06 59.23
N VAL A 55 -8.27 -1.98 59.93
CA VAL A 55 -7.74 -1.74 61.28
C VAL A 55 -8.85 -2.01 62.29
N TRP A 56 -8.55 -2.90 63.27
CA TRP A 56 -9.43 -3.19 64.36
C TRP A 56 -8.62 -3.30 65.67
N ASN A 57 -9.09 -2.64 66.72
CA ASN A 57 -8.43 -2.54 68.00
C ASN A 57 -6.93 -2.18 67.92
N GLY A 58 -6.58 -1.27 66.97
CA GLY A 58 -5.20 -0.79 66.79
C GLY A 58 -4.29 -1.74 66.04
N SER A 59 -4.78 -2.90 65.57
CA SER A 59 -4.06 -3.87 64.75
C SER A 59 -4.56 -3.85 63.31
N MET A 60 -3.64 -4.04 62.35
CA MET A 60 -3.96 -4.13 60.92
C MET A 60 -4.14 -5.59 60.52
N TYR A 61 -5.20 -5.88 59.82
CA TYR A 61 -5.56 -7.19 59.30
C TYR A 61 -5.65 -7.14 57.79
N SER A 62 -4.95 -8.02 57.10
CA SER A 62 -4.91 -8.11 55.66
C SER A 62 -5.47 -9.43 55.11
N ILE A 63 -6.02 -10.27 55.97
CA ILE A 63 -6.56 -11.59 55.61
C ILE A 63 -7.96 -11.71 56.17
N SER A 64 -8.89 -12.26 55.38
CA SER A 64 -10.23 -12.57 55.85
C SER A 64 -10.19 -13.64 56.93
N GLY A 65 -11.03 -13.51 57.95
CA GLY A 65 -11.10 -14.46 59.03
C GLY A 65 -11.89 -13.94 60.22
N THR A 66 -12.09 -14.80 61.19
CA THR A 66 -12.73 -14.46 62.46
C THR A 66 -11.65 -14.19 63.49
N TYR A 67 -11.66 -12.99 64.04
CA TYR A 67 -10.70 -12.53 65.05
C TYR A 67 -11.44 -12.30 66.36
N ILE A 68 -10.78 -12.65 67.44
CA ILE A 68 -11.35 -12.56 68.77
C ILE A 68 -10.43 -11.69 69.61
N ASP A 69 -11.01 -10.72 70.34
CA ASP A 69 -10.32 -9.89 71.29
C ASP A 69 -11.07 -9.85 72.64
N THR A 70 -10.34 -9.71 73.69
CA THR A 70 -10.92 -9.65 75.05
C THR A 70 -10.76 -8.23 75.56
N LEU A 71 -11.85 -7.53 75.74
CA LEU A 71 -11.89 -6.20 76.30
C LEU A 71 -12.52 -6.26 77.71
N GLN A 72 -12.20 -5.28 78.55
CA GLN A 72 -12.86 -5.17 79.81
C GLN A 72 -14.03 -4.22 79.81
N THR A 73 -15.17 -4.64 80.38
CA THR A 73 -16.27 -3.74 80.69
C THR A 73 -15.89 -2.67 81.71
N ILE A 74 -16.69 -1.63 81.81
CA ILE A 74 -16.49 -0.55 82.83
C ILE A 74 -16.47 -1.06 84.26
N HIS A 75 -16.97 -2.24 84.47
CA HIS A 75 -16.95 -2.92 85.81
C HIS A 75 -15.84 -3.97 85.95
N GLY A 76 -14.91 -4.01 84.94
CA GLY A 76 -13.77 -4.92 84.97
C GLY A 76 -14.07 -6.37 84.63
N CYS A 77 -15.24 -6.67 84.11
CA CYS A 77 -15.57 -7.99 83.54
C CYS A 77 -15.06 -8.13 82.13
N ASP A 78 -14.53 -9.30 81.77
CA ASP A 78 -14.09 -9.57 80.42
C ASP A 78 -15.23 -9.57 79.47
N SER A 79 -15.06 -8.91 78.32
CA SER A 79 -16.01 -8.84 77.19
C SER A 79 -15.31 -9.44 76.02
N ILE A 80 -15.92 -10.46 75.41
CA ILE A 80 -15.39 -11.10 74.21
C ILE A 80 -16.02 -10.40 72.96
N VAL A 81 -15.17 -9.84 72.17
CA VAL A 81 -15.57 -9.29 70.87
C VAL A 81 -15.06 -10.21 69.77
N THR A 82 -15.96 -10.75 69.00
CA THR A 82 -15.69 -11.55 67.79
C THR A 82 -15.93 -10.69 66.60
N MET A 83 -14.87 -10.50 65.77
CA MET A 83 -14.90 -9.75 64.55
C MET A 83 -14.79 -10.69 63.34
N ASP A 84 -15.79 -10.74 62.50
CA ASP A 84 -15.73 -11.46 61.22
C ASP A 84 -15.32 -10.49 60.10
N MET A 85 -14.09 -10.65 59.60
CA MET A 85 -13.52 -9.77 58.61
C MET A 85 -13.56 -10.43 57.24
N THR A 86 -14.07 -9.71 56.25
CA THR A 86 -13.95 -10.03 54.82
C THR A 86 -13.06 -8.98 54.19
N ILE A 87 -11.84 -9.39 53.79
CA ILE A 87 -10.90 -8.56 53.06
C ILE A 87 -10.92 -8.95 51.60
N ASN A 88 -11.36 -8.03 50.73
CA ASN A 88 -11.27 -8.11 49.30
C ASN A 88 -10.00 -7.40 48.84
N TYR A 89 -9.47 -7.80 47.66
CA TYR A 89 -8.18 -7.25 47.22
C TYR A 89 -8.37 -6.41 45.95
N SER A 90 -7.63 -5.32 45.91
CA SER A 90 -7.38 -4.56 44.67
C SER A 90 -6.58 -5.42 43.71
N ILE A 91 -6.85 -5.29 42.42
CA ILE A 91 -6.17 -5.99 41.32
C ILE A 91 -5.38 -5.00 40.52
N GLN A 92 -4.13 -5.33 40.21
CA GLN A 92 -3.32 -4.59 39.24
C GLN A 92 -3.11 -5.47 38.02
N THR A 93 -3.53 -4.96 36.84
CA THR A 93 -3.34 -5.63 35.56
C THR A 93 -2.63 -4.72 34.59
N THR A 94 -1.81 -5.32 33.74
CA THR A 94 -1.18 -4.64 32.59
C THR A 94 -1.60 -5.36 31.32
N ASP A 95 -1.94 -4.59 30.30
CA ASP A 95 -2.28 -5.09 28.98
C ASP A 95 -1.64 -4.21 27.92
N SER A 96 -1.63 -4.65 26.68
CA SER A 96 -1.07 -3.89 25.56
C SER A 96 -2.02 -3.90 24.37
N LEU A 97 -2.08 -2.77 23.66
CA LEU A 97 -2.90 -2.58 22.49
C LEU A 97 -2.08 -1.90 21.39
N VAL A 98 -2.08 -2.49 20.18
CA VAL A 98 -1.49 -1.88 18.99
C VAL A 98 -2.62 -1.54 18.05
N ALA A 99 -2.66 -0.30 17.58
CA ALA A 99 -3.69 0.20 16.67
C ALA A 99 -3.12 1.15 15.62
N CYS A 100 -3.91 1.41 14.59
CA CYS A 100 -3.58 2.39 13.56
C CYS A 100 -4.37 3.68 13.78
N ASP A 101 -3.66 4.80 13.78
CA ASP A 101 -4.16 6.18 13.89
C ASP A 101 -4.85 6.50 15.23
N SER A 102 -5.59 5.58 15.79
CA SER A 102 -6.24 5.73 17.09
C SER A 102 -6.63 4.39 17.69
N ALA A 103 -6.80 4.37 19.01
CA ALA A 103 -7.30 3.23 19.76
C ALA A 103 -8.42 3.66 20.71
N GLU A 104 -9.42 2.81 20.86
CA GLU A 104 -10.45 2.97 21.88
C GLU A 104 -10.16 2.05 23.05
N TRP A 105 -10.11 2.62 24.26
CA TRP A 105 -9.97 1.87 25.50
C TRP A 105 -10.80 2.52 26.60
N ASN A 106 -11.57 1.72 27.31
CA ASN A 106 -12.50 2.14 28.38
C ASN A 106 -13.38 3.34 27.98
N GLY A 107 -13.88 3.35 26.71
CA GLY A 107 -14.75 4.41 26.21
C GLY A 107 -14.05 5.73 25.86
N SER A 108 -12.71 5.76 25.90
CA SER A 108 -11.91 6.91 25.51
C SER A 108 -11.10 6.61 24.26
N MET A 109 -10.92 7.64 23.39
CA MET A 109 -10.10 7.55 22.19
C MET A 109 -8.70 8.09 22.47
N TYR A 110 -7.70 7.35 22.05
CA TYR A 110 -6.28 7.67 22.18
C TYR A 110 -5.64 7.80 20.81
N PHE A 111 -4.91 8.89 20.60
CA PHE A 111 -4.26 9.23 19.32
C PHE A 111 -2.72 9.22 19.42
N ALA A 112 -2.17 8.88 20.57
CA ALA A 112 -0.74 8.83 20.78
C ALA A 112 -0.35 7.54 21.52
N SER A 113 0.82 7.03 21.22
CA SER A 113 1.42 5.93 21.98
C SER A 113 1.74 6.38 23.38
N GLY A 114 1.55 5.49 24.35
CA GLY A 114 1.83 5.80 25.75
C GLY A 114 1.27 4.75 26.71
N ILE A 115 1.64 4.92 27.97
CA ILE A 115 1.10 4.12 29.06
C ILE A 115 -0.05 4.91 29.69
N TYR A 116 -1.22 4.32 29.67
CA TYR A 116 -2.44 4.88 30.23
C TYR A 116 -2.89 4.05 31.42
N VAL A 117 -3.38 4.73 32.45
CA VAL A 117 -3.81 4.10 33.68
C VAL A 117 -5.25 4.49 33.95
N ASP A 118 -6.08 3.50 34.26
CA ASP A 118 -7.46 3.72 34.66
C ASP A 118 -7.75 2.95 35.96
N THR A 119 -8.69 3.48 36.74
CA THR A 119 -9.11 2.87 37.99
C THR A 119 -10.55 2.36 37.82
N LEU A 120 -10.67 1.05 37.86
CA LEU A 120 -11.95 0.35 37.80
C LEU A 120 -12.28 -0.24 39.17
N GLN A 121 -13.54 -0.46 39.47
CA GLN A 121 -13.96 -1.17 40.64
C GLN A 121 -14.13 -2.66 40.36
N THR A 122 -13.58 -3.48 41.24
CA THR A 122 -13.87 -4.92 41.25
C THR A 122 -15.33 -5.17 41.58
N ILE A 123 -15.82 -6.40 41.36
CA ILE A 123 -17.19 -6.81 41.72
C ILE A 123 -17.49 -6.63 43.21
N ASN A 124 -16.47 -6.62 44.07
CA ASN A 124 -16.58 -6.43 45.50
C ASN A 124 -16.36 -4.98 45.96
N GLY A 125 -16.28 -4.02 44.97
CA GLY A 125 -16.14 -2.60 45.25
C GLY A 125 -14.73 -2.11 45.57
N CYS A 126 -13.71 -2.97 45.48
CA CYS A 126 -12.32 -2.55 45.65
C CYS A 126 -11.78 -1.93 44.34
N ASP A 127 -10.93 -0.92 44.46
CA ASP A 127 -10.29 -0.30 43.32
C ASP A 127 -9.34 -1.28 42.61
N SER A 128 -9.40 -1.29 41.29
CA SER A 128 -8.53 -2.07 40.43
C SER A 128 -7.79 -1.15 39.48
N ILE A 129 -6.50 -1.21 39.49
CA ILE A 129 -5.68 -0.39 38.56
C ILE A 129 -5.39 -1.21 37.32
N VAL A 130 -5.84 -0.69 36.20
CA VAL A 130 -5.53 -1.26 34.87
C VAL A 130 -4.57 -0.33 34.14
N THR A 131 -3.43 -0.86 33.79
CA THR A 131 -2.41 -0.15 32.98
C THR A 131 -2.44 -0.70 31.56
N MET A 132 -2.65 0.17 30.58
CA MET A 132 -2.66 -0.16 29.16
C MET A 132 -1.48 0.50 28.47
N ASP A 133 -0.63 -0.30 27.83
CA ASP A 133 0.44 0.18 26.93
C ASP A 133 -0.12 0.25 25.51
N ILE A 134 -0.43 1.47 25.06
CA ILE A 134 -0.99 1.71 23.73
C ILE A 134 0.12 2.11 22.77
N THR A 135 0.26 1.35 21.68
CA THR A 135 1.11 1.70 20.56
C THR A 135 0.24 2.13 19.38
N ILE A 136 0.33 3.40 18.99
CA ILE A 136 -0.36 3.94 17.80
C ILE A 136 0.66 4.07 16.66
N ASN A 137 0.41 3.33 15.60
CA ASN A 137 1.10 3.46 14.33
C ASN A 137 0.24 4.32 13.40
N ASN A 138 0.90 5.19 12.62
CA ASN A 138 0.16 6.11 11.75
C ASN A 138 0.09 5.58 10.32
N SER A 139 -1.07 5.80 9.69
CA SER A 139 -1.23 5.70 8.25
C SER A 139 -0.41 6.79 7.55
N ASN A 140 0.09 6.51 6.35
CA ASN A 140 0.84 7.46 5.54
C ASN A 140 0.03 7.85 4.31
N VAL A 141 0.24 9.09 3.84
CA VAL A 141 -0.28 9.56 2.56
C VAL A 141 0.91 9.86 1.65
N GLY A 142 0.93 9.25 0.47
CA GLY A 142 1.96 9.45 -0.54
C GLY A 142 1.38 10.01 -1.84
N PHE A 143 2.23 10.72 -2.61
CA PHE A 143 1.91 11.22 -3.95
C PHE A 143 3.03 10.85 -4.90
N ASP A 144 2.67 10.20 -5.99
CA ASP A 144 3.54 9.90 -7.11
C ASP A 144 3.09 10.70 -8.34
N THR A 145 4.04 11.19 -9.12
CA THR A 145 3.79 11.79 -10.43
C THR A 145 4.61 11.04 -11.46
N LEU A 146 3.95 10.36 -12.38
CA LEU A 146 4.61 9.52 -13.37
C LEU A 146 4.14 9.85 -14.80
N ILE A 147 5.04 9.60 -15.73
CA ILE A 147 4.76 9.63 -17.16
C ILE A 147 4.84 8.19 -17.68
N GLY A 148 3.82 7.77 -18.40
CA GLY A 148 3.75 6.46 -19.03
C GLY A 148 3.61 6.55 -20.53
N TYR A 149 3.96 5.47 -21.23
CA TYR A 149 3.84 5.34 -22.68
C TYR A 149 3.02 4.10 -23.00
N ASN A 150 1.83 4.30 -23.60
CA ASN A 150 0.84 3.28 -23.94
C ASN A 150 0.26 2.52 -22.74
N ILE A 151 1.10 2.06 -21.81
CA ILE A 151 0.73 1.35 -20.59
C ILE A 151 1.80 1.57 -19.52
N LEU A 152 1.36 1.76 -18.28
CA LEU A 152 2.22 1.85 -17.11
C LEU A 152 1.76 0.82 -16.07
N ILE A 153 2.71 0.14 -15.44
CA ILE A 153 2.43 -0.69 -14.27
C ILE A 153 2.83 0.08 -13.02
N TRP A 154 1.86 0.29 -12.10
CA TRP A 154 2.08 0.91 -10.81
C TRP A 154 1.39 0.08 -9.73
N ASN A 155 2.12 -0.25 -8.67
CA ASN A 155 1.67 -1.11 -7.57
C ASN A 155 1.03 -2.44 -8.05
N GLY A 156 1.55 -3.01 -9.17
CA GLY A 156 1.05 -4.26 -9.74
C GLY A 156 -0.19 -4.12 -10.63
N ASN A 157 -0.78 -2.93 -10.76
CA ASN A 157 -1.91 -2.64 -11.63
C ASN A 157 -1.43 -1.96 -12.92
N ALA A 158 -2.10 -2.28 -14.04
CA ALA A 158 -1.81 -1.71 -15.34
C ALA A 158 -2.77 -0.54 -15.64
N TYR A 159 -2.20 0.57 -16.05
CA TYR A 159 -2.92 1.80 -16.41
C TYR A 159 -2.58 2.18 -17.84
N ASP A 160 -3.59 2.48 -18.62
CA ASP A 160 -3.50 2.83 -20.04
C ASP A 160 -3.99 4.24 -20.37
N SER A 161 -4.35 5.03 -19.37
CA SER A 161 -4.88 6.38 -19.55
C SER A 161 -4.32 7.36 -18.53
N SER A 162 -4.26 8.64 -18.92
CA SER A 162 -3.93 9.72 -17.98
C SER A 162 -5.03 9.88 -16.94
N GLY A 163 -4.66 10.18 -15.71
CA GLY A 163 -5.62 10.37 -14.64
C GLY A 163 -4.98 10.34 -13.26
N THR A 164 -5.81 10.57 -12.26
CA THR A 164 -5.44 10.43 -10.86
C THR A 164 -5.96 9.08 -10.35
N TYR A 165 -5.08 8.25 -9.85
CA TYR A 165 -5.37 6.93 -9.34
C TYR A 165 -5.00 6.85 -7.87
N ILE A 166 -5.78 6.11 -7.10
CA ILE A 166 -5.58 5.94 -5.66
C ILE A 166 -5.43 4.46 -5.39
N ASP A 167 -4.42 4.13 -4.60
CA ASP A 167 -4.18 2.77 -4.13
C ASP A 167 -3.96 2.77 -2.62
N THR A 168 -4.33 1.66 -1.98
CA THR A 168 -4.17 1.47 -0.54
C THR A 168 -3.16 0.37 -0.30
N LEU A 169 -2.04 0.75 0.29
CA LEU A 169 -0.95 -0.16 0.63
C LEU A 169 -0.84 -0.26 2.15
N GLN A 170 -0.37 -1.39 2.64
CA GLN A 170 -0.03 -1.52 4.04
C GLN A 170 1.42 -1.10 4.27
N ASN A 171 1.65 -0.26 5.28
CA ASN A 171 3.00 0.08 5.70
C ASN A 171 3.64 -1.07 6.52
N SER A 172 4.87 -0.91 6.95
CA SER A 172 5.62 -1.95 7.70
C SER A 172 4.99 -2.32 9.05
N TYR A 173 4.06 -1.52 9.55
CA TYR A 173 3.33 -1.75 10.80
C TYR A 173 1.93 -2.32 10.56
N GLY A 174 1.55 -2.58 9.32
CA GLY A 174 0.23 -3.09 8.95
C GLY A 174 -0.86 -2.03 8.86
N CYS A 175 -0.53 -0.74 8.98
CA CYS A 175 -1.50 0.33 8.83
C CYS A 175 -1.68 0.70 7.35
N ASP A 176 -2.91 1.01 6.97
CA ASP A 176 -3.23 1.40 5.61
C ASP A 176 -2.58 2.74 5.26
N SER A 177 -1.96 2.78 4.10
CA SER A 177 -1.34 3.98 3.54
C SER A 177 -2.00 4.27 2.20
N ILE A 178 -2.48 5.49 2.02
CA ILE A 178 -3.10 5.92 0.77
C ILE A 178 -2.03 6.54 -0.11
N VAL A 179 -1.83 5.98 -1.30
CA VAL A 179 -0.92 6.54 -2.31
C VAL A 179 -1.74 7.00 -3.50
N THR A 180 -1.53 8.26 -3.89
CA THR A 180 -2.17 8.87 -5.05
C THR A 180 -1.16 9.00 -6.17
N LEU A 181 -1.47 8.48 -7.34
CA LEU A 181 -0.71 8.64 -8.57
C LEU A 181 -1.37 9.68 -9.46
N ASP A 182 -0.62 10.70 -9.87
CA ASP A 182 -0.96 11.57 -10.99
C ASP A 182 -0.21 11.10 -12.23
N LEU A 183 -0.93 10.45 -13.15
CA LEU A 183 -0.38 9.81 -14.33
C LEU A 183 -0.65 10.63 -15.58
N THR A 184 0.42 10.98 -16.29
CA THR A 184 0.35 11.49 -17.66
C THR A 184 0.73 10.38 -18.62
N MET A 185 -0.19 10.00 -19.51
CA MET A 185 0.03 8.95 -20.51
C MET A 185 0.21 9.55 -21.90
N PHE A 186 1.25 9.12 -22.59
CA PHE A 186 1.48 9.39 -23.99
C PHE A 186 1.33 8.12 -24.81
N TYR A 187 0.86 8.28 -26.07
CA TYR A 187 0.57 7.14 -26.92
C TYR A 187 1.42 7.16 -28.18
N THR A 188 1.80 5.98 -28.66
CA THR A 188 2.39 5.81 -29.98
C THR A 188 1.40 6.27 -31.04
N VAL A 189 1.87 7.16 -31.93
CA VAL A 189 1.09 7.64 -33.08
C VAL A 189 1.51 6.86 -34.32
N TYR A 190 0.54 6.40 -35.07
CA TYR A 190 0.74 5.72 -36.35
C TYR A 190 0.32 6.65 -37.49
N SER A 191 1.20 6.80 -38.48
CA SER A 191 0.90 7.52 -39.72
C SER A 191 1.36 6.73 -40.91
N SER A 192 0.67 6.90 -42.05
CA SER A 192 1.06 6.31 -43.32
C SER A 192 1.04 7.38 -44.41
N ASP A 193 2.01 7.29 -45.30
CA ASP A 193 2.12 8.14 -46.48
C ASP A 193 2.52 7.29 -47.70
N SER A 194 2.44 7.85 -48.91
CA SER A 194 2.82 7.17 -50.12
C SER A 194 3.72 8.07 -50.99
N LEU A 195 4.71 7.46 -51.63
CA LEU A 195 5.64 8.15 -52.48
C LEU A 195 5.88 7.34 -53.77
N VAL A 196 5.75 8.03 -54.90
CA VAL A 196 6.10 7.49 -56.25
C VAL A 196 7.34 8.21 -56.74
N ALA A 197 8.36 7.48 -57.10
CA ALA A 197 9.63 8.04 -57.60
C ALA A 197 10.21 7.20 -58.72
N CYS A 198 11.19 7.78 -59.41
CA CYS A 198 11.94 7.10 -60.45
C CYS A 198 13.33 6.73 -60.00
N ASP A 199 13.71 5.46 -60.23
CA ASP A 199 15.00 4.84 -59.92
C ASP A 199 15.32 4.73 -58.43
N SER A 200 15.04 5.77 -57.65
CA SER A 200 15.23 5.79 -56.20
C SER A 200 14.43 6.91 -55.52
N ALA A 201 14.20 6.77 -54.23
CA ALA A 201 13.62 7.80 -53.38
C ALA A 201 14.45 7.96 -52.11
N ILE A 202 14.49 9.16 -51.54
CA ILE A 202 15.07 9.44 -50.24
C ILE A 202 13.95 9.70 -49.26
N TRP A 203 13.96 8.93 -48.14
CA TRP A 203 13.02 9.12 -47.06
C TRP A 203 13.71 8.94 -45.72
N ASN A 204 13.52 9.86 -44.80
CA ASN A 204 14.17 9.92 -43.49
C ASN A 204 15.70 9.68 -43.57
N GLY A 205 16.35 10.27 -44.62
CA GLY A 205 17.81 10.18 -44.81
C GLY A 205 18.31 8.88 -45.45
N ASN A 206 17.45 7.92 -45.69
CA ASN A 206 17.79 6.66 -46.33
C ASN A 206 17.36 6.66 -47.83
N THR A 207 18.14 5.96 -48.68
CA THR A 207 17.84 5.81 -50.10
C THR A 207 17.22 4.45 -50.36
N TYR A 208 16.08 4.45 -51.01
CA TYR A 208 15.31 3.27 -51.35
C TYR A 208 15.26 3.10 -52.88
N ASN A 209 15.62 1.91 -53.39
CA ASN A 209 15.71 1.61 -54.80
C ASN A 209 14.65 0.61 -55.24
N ASN A 210 13.80 0.12 -54.35
CA ASN A 210 12.79 -0.88 -54.63
C ASN A 210 11.42 -0.42 -54.16
N THR A 211 10.38 -0.83 -54.89
CA THR A 211 9.01 -0.70 -54.42
C THR A 211 8.80 -1.55 -53.17
N GLY A 212 8.10 -1.00 -52.18
CA GLY A 212 7.80 -1.72 -50.94
C GLY A 212 7.23 -0.79 -49.88
N ILE A 213 6.82 -1.42 -48.76
CA ILE A 213 6.36 -0.72 -47.57
C ILE A 213 7.54 -0.65 -46.59
N TYR A 214 7.89 0.56 -46.19
CA TYR A 214 8.98 0.85 -45.31
C TYR A 214 8.45 1.51 -44.03
N THR A 215 8.94 1.09 -42.88
CA THR A 215 8.54 1.64 -41.58
C THR A 215 9.73 2.25 -40.89
N ASP A 216 9.52 3.40 -40.28
CA ASP A 216 10.52 4.08 -39.48
C ASP A 216 9.89 4.51 -38.14
N THR A 217 10.70 4.55 -37.09
CA THR A 217 10.28 4.95 -35.76
C THR A 217 10.94 6.28 -35.40
N LEU A 218 10.14 7.30 -35.22
CA LEU A 218 10.57 8.64 -34.84
C LEU A 218 10.16 8.90 -33.40
N THR A 219 11.03 9.50 -32.60
CA THR A 219 10.70 9.92 -31.23
C THR A 219 10.06 11.30 -31.28
N ALA A 220 8.82 11.39 -30.78
CA ALA A 220 8.13 12.67 -30.67
C ALA A 220 8.74 13.53 -29.54
N ILE A 221 8.46 14.82 -29.55
CA ILE A 221 8.97 15.79 -28.57
C ILE A 221 8.56 15.45 -27.11
N ASN A 222 7.47 14.74 -26.95
CA ASN A 222 6.96 14.26 -25.65
C ASN A 222 7.56 12.91 -25.21
N GLY A 223 8.48 12.34 -26.03
CA GLY A 223 9.13 11.07 -25.77
C GLY A 223 8.37 9.83 -26.21
N ALA A 224 7.13 9.96 -26.72
CA ALA A 224 6.39 8.82 -27.28
C ALA A 224 6.92 8.48 -28.68
N ASP A 225 6.89 7.21 -29.05
CA ASP A 225 7.26 6.79 -30.39
C ASP A 225 6.18 7.20 -31.41
N SER A 226 6.64 7.55 -32.61
CA SER A 226 5.80 7.78 -33.77
C SER A 226 6.23 6.81 -34.86
N ILE A 227 5.34 5.89 -35.23
CA ILE A 227 5.62 4.90 -36.27
C ILE A 227 5.04 5.43 -37.61
N VAL A 228 5.96 5.70 -38.54
CA VAL A 228 5.59 6.19 -39.86
C VAL A 228 5.82 5.08 -40.88
N THR A 229 4.81 4.78 -41.67
CA THR A 229 4.85 3.79 -42.73
C THR A 229 4.79 4.51 -44.07
N MET A 230 5.74 4.25 -44.96
CA MET A 230 5.82 4.80 -46.30
C MET A 230 5.58 3.68 -47.32
N ASP A 231 4.54 3.84 -48.13
CA ASP A 231 4.28 2.96 -49.30
C ASP A 231 4.99 3.56 -50.50
N MET A 232 6.12 2.97 -50.88
CA MET A 232 6.95 3.46 -51.98
C MET A 232 6.70 2.68 -53.27
N THR A 233 6.44 3.40 -54.35
CA THR A 233 6.44 2.86 -55.70
C THR A 233 7.64 3.40 -56.45
N ILE A 234 8.63 2.57 -56.76
CA ILE A 234 9.80 2.93 -57.53
C ILE A 234 9.62 2.41 -58.96
N ASN A 235 9.51 3.33 -59.87
CA ASN A 235 9.50 3.07 -61.30
C ASN A 235 10.94 3.24 -61.83
N TYR A 236 11.28 2.53 -62.91
CA TYR A 236 12.64 2.54 -63.41
C TYR A 236 12.75 3.19 -64.77
N SER A 237 13.80 3.98 -64.97
CA SER A 237 14.26 4.45 -66.24
C SER A 237 14.70 3.29 -67.11
N ILE A 238 14.42 3.35 -68.41
CA ILE A 238 14.81 2.30 -69.38
C ILE A 238 15.90 2.89 -70.30
N LYS A 239 16.97 2.12 -70.47
CA LYS A 239 18.05 2.43 -71.45
C LYS A 239 18.00 1.36 -72.52
N THR A 240 17.72 1.78 -73.76
CA THR A 240 17.74 0.89 -74.92
C THR A 240 18.79 1.32 -75.88
N TYR A 241 19.41 0.34 -76.53
CA TYR A 241 20.41 0.54 -77.58
C TYR A 241 19.89 -0.13 -78.88
N ALA A 242 19.97 0.61 -79.97
CA ALA A 242 19.64 0.12 -81.30
C ALA A 242 20.77 0.47 -82.30
N SER A 243 20.84 -0.21 -83.41
CA SER A 243 21.74 0.14 -84.52
C SER A 243 20.98 0.32 -85.77
N LEU A 244 21.38 1.26 -86.59
CA LEU A 244 20.81 1.56 -87.89
C LEU A 244 21.94 1.83 -88.89
N VAL A 245 21.89 1.12 -90.04
CA VAL A 245 22.84 1.33 -91.13
C VAL A 245 22.07 1.88 -92.30
N ALA A 246 22.53 2.96 -92.92
CA ALA A 246 21.89 3.59 -94.05
C ALA A 246 22.94 4.13 -95.05
N CYS A 247 22.52 4.37 -96.26
CA CYS A 247 23.30 5.07 -97.26
C CYS A 247 22.94 6.56 -97.31
N ASP A 248 23.95 7.42 -97.21
CA ASP A 248 23.91 8.89 -97.23
C ASP A 248 23.06 9.56 -96.13
N VAL A 249 21.88 9.07 -95.82
CA VAL A 249 21.01 9.65 -94.79
C VAL A 249 20.24 8.53 -94.08
N ALA A 250 20.23 8.55 -92.78
CA ALA A 250 19.36 7.75 -91.92
C ALA A 250 18.28 8.65 -91.35
N THR A 251 17.03 8.15 -91.22
CA THR A 251 15.95 8.83 -90.51
C THR A 251 15.56 8.00 -89.32
N TRP A 252 15.65 8.61 -88.09
CA TRP A 252 15.27 7.95 -86.81
C TRP A 252 14.41 8.94 -86.04
N ASN A 253 13.26 8.49 -85.59
CA ASN A 253 12.26 9.30 -84.88
C ASN A 253 11.99 10.69 -85.52
N GLY A 254 11.95 10.74 -86.83
CA GLY A 254 11.64 11.98 -87.62
C GLY A 254 12.87 12.94 -87.78
N ILE A 255 14.04 12.58 -87.25
CA ILE A 255 15.24 13.35 -87.44
C ILE A 255 16.15 12.64 -88.44
N SER A 256 16.71 13.44 -89.42
CA SER A 256 17.64 12.93 -90.39
C SER A 256 19.09 13.14 -89.97
N TYR A 257 19.87 12.09 -90.12
CA TYR A 257 21.29 12.03 -89.75
C TYR A 257 22.09 11.74 -91.03
N THR A 258 23.14 12.55 -91.23
CA THR A 258 24.03 12.44 -92.37
C THR A 258 25.45 12.01 -92.01
N THR A 259 25.72 11.80 -90.73
CA THR A 259 27.02 11.36 -90.19
C THR A 259 26.83 10.16 -89.30
N SER A 260 27.80 9.24 -89.35
CA SER A 260 27.83 8.11 -88.44
C SER A 260 28.11 8.60 -86.95
N GLY A 261 27.48 7.98 -85.99
CA GLY A 261 27.62 8.32 -84.55
C GLY A 261 26.57 7.68 -83.72
N ILE A 262 26.72 7.81 -82.32
CA ILE A 262 25.69 7.42 -81.37
C ILE A 262 24.82 8.63 -81.09
N TYR A 263 23.59 8.49 -81.37
CA TYR A 263 22.57 9.53 -81.14
C TYR A 263 21.61 9.08 -80.09
N THR A 264 21.40 9.93 -79.03
CA THR A 264 20.54 9.62 -77.85
C THR A 264 19.37 10.56 -77.86
N GLN A 265 18.16 10.00 -77.69
CA GLN A 265 16.95 10.76 -77.44
C GLN A 265 16.31 10.39 -76.15
N LEU A 266 15.69 11.37 -75.47
CA LEU A 266 14.97 11.23 -74.23
C LEU A 266 13.52 10.96 -74.53
N PHE A 267 12.99 9.94 -73.81
CA PHE A 267 11.57 9.58 -73.80
C PHE A 267 11.08 9.45 -72.37
N GLN A 268 9.82 9.45 -72.14
CA GLN A 268 9.27 9.10 -70.83
C GLN A 268 8.61 7.71 -70.93
N THR A 269 8.83 6.91 -69.89
CA THR A 269 8.09 5.67 -69.68
C THR A 269 6.62 5.95 -69.45
N ILE A 270 5.75 4.94 -69.49
CA ILE A 270 4.32 5.06 -69.17
C ILE A 270 4.08 5.56 -67.74
N ASN A 271 5.05 5.36 -66.86
CA ASN A 271 5.03 5.82 -65.45
C ASN A 271 5.74 7.16 -65.26
N GLY A 272 6.12 7.87 -66.32
CA GLY A 272 6.70 9.19 -66.26
C GLY A 272 8.21 9.24 -65.99
N CYS A 273 8.89 8.11 -65.92
CA CYS A 273 10.35 8.09 -65.72
C CYS A 273 11.09 8.33 -67.04
N ASP A 274 12.17 9.07 -66.96
CA ASP A 274 13.02 9.34 -68.15
C ASP A 274 13.64 8.06 -68.66
N SER A 275 13.54 7.87 -69.95
CA SER A 275 14.14 6.74 -70.66
C SER A 275 15.02 7.26 -71.80
N THR A 276 16.17 6.65 -71.99
CA THR A 276 17.08 6.99 -73.08
C THR A 276 17.11 5.90 -74.12
N VAL A 277 16.91 6.27 -75.38
CA VAL A 277 17.17 5.39 -76.46
C VAL A 277 18.38 5.92 -77.25
N SER A 278 19.44 5.12 -77.25
CA SER A 278 20.66 5.40 -78.01
C SER A 278 20.67 4.53 -79.27
N ASN A 279 20.86 5.18 -80.42
CA ASN A 279 20.92 4.48 -81.73
C ASN A 279 22.31 4.73 -82.30
N GLU A 280 23.06 3.68 -82.57
CA GLU A 280 24.32 3.75 -83.33
C GLU A 280 23.99 3.77 -84.83
N ILE A 281 24.14 4.93 -85.45
CA ILE A 281 23.83 5.14 -86.86
C ILE A 281 25.18 5.05 -87.61
N THR A 282 25.20 4.16 -88.61
CA THR A 282 26.29 4.03 -89.56
C THR A 282 25.82 4.52 -90.91
N ILE A 283 26.42 5.60 -91.44
CA ILE A 283 26.14 6.16 -92.78
C ILE A 283 27.26 5.73 -93.72
N ASN A 284 26.91 4.98 -94.70
CA ASN A 284 27.77 4.66 -95.81
C ASN A 284 27.49 5.69 -96.97
N ASN A 285 28.52 6.46 -97.31
CA ASN A 285 28.34 7.48 -98.39
C ASN A 285 28.42 6.84 -99.76
N SER A 286 27.48 7.20 -100.64
CA SER A 286 27.56 6.84 -102.03
C SER A 286 28.74 7.59 -102.68
N THR A 287 29.42 6.92 -103.53
CA THR A 287 30.48 7.52 -104.38
C THR A 287 30.00 7.64 -105.81
N THR A 288 30.10 8.82 -106.34
CA THR A 288 29.86 9.04 -107.77
C THR A 288 31.22 8.85 -108.47
N THR A 289 31.28 7.90 -109.37
CA THR A 289 32.39 7.73 -110.26
C THR A 289 31.96 8.21 -111.63
N PHE A 290 32.70 9.11 -112.24
CA PHE A 290 32.58 9.47 -113.60
C PHE A 290 33.51 8.62 -114.45
N ASP A 291 32.94 7.82 -115.29
CA ASP A 291 33.71 7.12 -116.30
C ASP A 291 33.58 7.85 -117.66
N VAL A 292 34.71 8.33 -118.16
CA VAL A 292 34.68 9.01 -119.42
C VAL A 292 35.29 8.07 -120.43
N GLN A 293 34.46 7.51 -121.34
CA GLN A 293 34.92 6.73 -122.46
C GLN A 293 34.58 7.49 -123.74
N SER A 294 35.55 7.53 -124.61
CA SER A 294 35.40 8.02 -126.01
C SER A 294 35.49 6.85 -126.95
N SER A 295 34.47 6.60 -127.73
CA SER A 295 34.55 5.62 -128.76
C SER A 295 34.16 6.27 -130.11
N CYS A 296 34.70 5.76 -131.15
CA CYS A 296 34.42 6.31 -132.49
C CYS A 296 33.14 5.73 -133.10
N ASP A 297 32.61 4.58 -132.62
CA ASP A 297 31.42 3.95 -133.21
C ASP A 297 30.33 3.60 -132.16
N GLU A 298 30.33 2.58 -131.36
CA GLU A 298 29.28 2.27 -130.38
C GLU A 298 29.86 1.87 -128.98
N TYR A 299 29.16 2.35 -127.96
CA TYR A 299 29.51 2.05 -126.60
C TYR A 299 28.35 1.41 -125.79
N LEU A 300 28.53 0.23 -125.22
CA LEU A 300 27.54 -0.45 -124.40
C LEU A 300 27.90 -0.25 -122.94
N TRP A 301 26.99 0.39 -122.15
CA TRP A 301 27.06 0.39 -120.70
C TRP A 301 26.63 -0.95 -120.08
N ASN A 302 27.36 -1.43 -119.09
CA ASN A 302 26.98 -2.56 -118.31
C ASN A 302 26.36 -2.18 -117.00
#